data_2d4ce5fcf24ce1a3635bc9f0a83efea1
#
_entry.id   2d4ce5fcf24ce1a3635bc9f0a83efea1
#
_cell.length_a   1.000
_cell.length_b   1.000
_cell.length_c   1.000
_cell.angle_alpha   90.00
_cell.angle_beta   90.00
_cell.angle_gamma   90.00
#
_symmetry.space_group_name_H-M   'P 1'
#
loop_
_entity.id
_entity.type
_entity.pdbx_description
1 polymer ?
#
loop_
_entity_poly.entity_id
_entity_poly.type
_entity_poly.pdbx_seq_one_letter_code
_entity_poly.pdbx_strand_id
1 'polypeptide(L)'
;MPGHAYEIVRHSLEQVDFGQFRYIIKKVDSTMRGNIAQEIKAVDDAFCPELVVFAPALPALGRTTMDGVQCLNGVEICKTELSKDPKNPVMEDNLVKLLGQVYEEPVLLKYLPDVRSQSFSLDGGRIFVCDAESDDDLKRIIAAVRQDGRRTLYVGTAGMADNMMELEKPTLPSFGVVARISSVANEQMHYCERAGYAMVKVPVAQLMTGTARPEEYRDMAVEYLKSGRDTILLTDTAYDRELIELSQEEKSGMDLTEVGDYVRSLIGRMAKEVLDSVEVSGVYLTGGDTALGMLMNIGADGSEILAEILVGVPLVRVKGGACEGLKLVTKAGAFGTEDAAAFAMRKIKERGGI
;
A
#
# COMPACT_ATOMS: atom_id res chain seq x y z
N MET A 1 -35.74 8.00 9.46
CA MET A 1 -35.97 9.44 9.21
C MET A 1 -34.72 10.20 9.65
N PRO A 2 -34.33 11.29 8.99
CA PRO A 2 -33.07 12.02 9.27
C PRO A 2 -32.88 12.40 10.74
N GLY A 3 -33.86 13.01 11.39
CA GLY A 3 -33.77 13.40 12.80
C GLY A 3 -33.54 12.23 13.76
N HIS A 4 -34.08 11.05 13.45
CA HIS A 4 -33.87 9.85 14.27
C HIS A 4 -32.41 9.33 14.16
N ALA A 5 -31.76 9.48 12.99
CA ALA A 5 -30.37 9.09 12.83
C ALA A 5 -29.44 9.99 13.66
N TYR A 6 -29.70 11.29 13.71
CA TYR A 6 -28.97 12.22 14.58
C TYR A 6 -29.06 11.78 16.05
N GLU A 7 -30.27 11.55 16.57
CA GLU A 7 -30.48 11.16 17.96
C GLU A 7 -29.82 9.85 18.33
N ILE A 8 -29.90 8.83 17.46
CA ILE A 8 -29.24 7.53 17.68
C ILE A 8 -27.72 7.71 17.81
N VAL A 9 -27.11 8.42 16.87
CA VAL A 9 -25.67 8.65 16.89
C VAL A 9 -25.27 9.47 18.11
N ARG A 10 -26.01 10.54 18.41
CA ARG A 10 -25.76 11.41 19.56
C ARG A 10 -25.78 10.62 20.88
N HIS A 11 -26.83 9.81 21.08
CA HIS A 11 -26.96 8.96 22.27
C HIS A 11 -25.83 7.91 22.37
N SER A 12 -25.43 7.31 21.25
CA SER A 12 -24.34 6.32 21.21
C SER A 12 -22.99 6.93 21.62
N LEU A 13 -22.82 8.24 21.48
CA LEU A 13 -21.59 8.96 21.80
C LEU A 13 -21.53 9.52 23.22
N GLU A 14 -22.61 9.47 23.99
CA GLU A 14 -22.66 10.02 25.38
C GLU A 14 -21.61 9.43 26.33
N GLN A 15 -21.21 8.19 26.10
CA GLN A 15 -20.22 7.49 26.92
C GLN A 15 -18.81 7.50 26.32
N VAL A 16 -18.61 8.18 25.20
CA VAL A 16 -17.31 8.21 24.51
C VAL A 16 -16.45 9.33 25.09
N ASP A 17 -15.36 8.97 25.73
CA ASP A 17 -14.30 9.92 26.08
C ASP A 17 -13.38 10.15 24.89
N PHE A 18 -13.66 11.20 24.13
CA PHE A 18 -12.86 11.58 22.97
C PHE A 18 -11.41 11.96 23.29
N GLY A 19 -11.10 12.28 24.55
CA GLY A 19 -9.74 12.61 24.98
C GLY A 19 -8.76 11.43 24.94
N GLN A 20 -9.29 10.20 24.90
CA GLN A 20 -8.47 8.98 24.79
C GLN A 20 -7.97 8.71 23.36
N PHE A 21 -8.48 9.41 22.37
CA PHE A 21 -8.17 9.15 20.96
C PHE A 21 -7.42 10.31 20.32
N ARG A 22 -6.37 9.97 19.59
CA ARG A 22 -5.60 10.96 18.82
C ARG A 22 -6.35 11.45 17.59
N TYR A 23 -7.13 10.58 16.95
CA TYR A 23 -7.91 10.87 15.76
C TYR A 23 -9.35 10.44 15.95
N ILE A 24 -10.27 11.29 15.48
CA ILE A 24 -11.69 10.98 15.40
C ILE A 24 -12.09 10.97 13.93
N ILE A 25 -12.54 9.81 13.46
CA ILE A 25 -12.97 9.61 12.08
C ILE A 25 -14.44 9.20 12.07
N LYS A 26 -15.29 10.02 11.45
CA LYS A 26 -16.67 9.60 11.10
C LYS A 26 -16.62 8.88 9.74
N LYS A 27 -16.74 7.57 9.79
CA LYS A 27 -16.79 6.75 8.58
C LYS A 27 -18.18 6.89 7.92
N VAL A 28 -18.18 7.16 6.61
CA VAL A 28 -19.40 7.26 5.79
C VAL A 28 -19.41 6.19 4.68
N ASP A 29 -20.59 5.97 4.09
CA ASP A 29 -20.73 5.13 2.91
C ASP A 29 -20.11 5.83 1.67
N SER A 30 -19.31 5.13 0.89
CA SER A 30 -18.60 5.70 -0.26
C SER A 30 -19.51 6.07 -1.44
N THR A 31 -20.75 5.59 -1.41
CA THR A 31 -21.79 5.90 -2.39
C THR A 31 -22.88 6.84 -1.84
N MET A 32 -22.60 7.51 -0.73
CA MET A 32 -23.47 8.53 -0.10
C MET A 32 -24.86 8.04 0.33
N ARG A 33 -25.05 6.73 0.57
CA ARG A 33 -26.29 6.19 1.11
C ARG A 33 -26.43 6.45 2.61
N GLY A 34 -27.64 6.68 3.07
CA GLY A 34 -27.97 6.87 4.49
C GLY A 34 -28.13 8.34 4.88
N ASN A 35 -28.07 8.62 6.19
CA ASN A 35 -28.33 9.96 6.75
C ASN A 35 -26.99 10.68 7.06
N ILE A 36 -26.12 10.77 6.06
CA ILE A 36 -24.73 11.18 6.23
C ILE A 36 -24.60 12.54 6.92
N ALA A 37 -25.33 13.57 6.45
CA ALA A 37 -25.25 14.91 7.01
C ALA A 37 -25.65 14.94 8.50
N GLN A 38 -26.75 14.28 8.85
CA GLN A 38 -27.26 14.22 10.23
C GLN A 38 -26.32 13.45 11.16
N GLU A 39 -25.74 12.37 10.65
CA GLU A 39 -24.77 11.58 11.41
C GLU A 39 -23.46 12.34 11.63
N ILE A 40 -22.97 13.09 10.63
CA ILE A 40 -21.81 13.99 10.78
C ILE A 40 -22.10 15.05 11.83
N LYS A 41 -23.26 15.71 11.73
CA LYS A 41 -23.67 16.76 12.69
C LYS A 41 -23.74 16.22 14.11
N ALA A 42 -24.26 15.02 14.31
CA ALA A 42 -24.34 14.40 15.63
C ALA A 42 -22.95 14.14 16.24
N VAL A 43 -21.98 13.72 15.42
CA VAL A 43 -20.59 13.55 15.88
C VAL A 43 -19.92 14.89 16.15
N ASP A 44 -20.14 15.88 15.29
CA ASP A 44 -19.66 17.25 15.44
C ASP A 44 -20.12 17.87 16.78
N ASP A 45 -21.42 17.78 17.07
CA ASP A 45 -22.00 18.28 18.32
C ASP A 45 -21.55 17.51 19.57
N ALA A 46 -21.16 16.24 19.42
CA ALA A 46 -20.63 15.45 20.53
C ALA A 46 -19.15 15.72 20.79
N PHE A 47 -18.36 15.80 19.71
CA PHE A 47 -16.91 15.92 19.77
C PHE A 47 -16.45 17.38 19.90
N CYS A 48 -17.25 18.35 19.42
CA CYS A 48 -16.96 19.79 19.38
C CYS A 48 -15.58 20.09 18.76
N PRO A 49 -15.31 19.67 17.51
CA PRO A 49 -14.05 19.95 16.83
C PRO A 49 -13.96 21.41 16.39
N GLU A 50 -12.74 21.91 16.22
CA GLU A 50 -12.46 23.23 15.64
C GLU A 50 -12.42 23.18 14.10
N LEU A 51 -12.35 21.97 13.53
CA LEU A 51 -12.29 21.73 12.09
C LEU A 51 -13.05 20.45 11.73
N VAL A 52 -13.85 20.51 10.66
CA VAL A 52 -14.51 19.35 10.05
C VAL A 52 -14.02 19.23 8.60
N VAL A 53 -13.46 18.10 8.23
CA VAL A 53 -12.94 17.84 6.88
C VAL A 53 -13.60 16.63 6.28
N PHE A 54 -14.37 16.83 5.22
CA PHE A 54 -15.12 15.80 4.52
C PHE A 54 -14.47 15.48 3.16
N ALA A 55 -13.84 14.31 3.05
CA ALA A 55 -13.22 13.79 1.84
C ALA A 55 -13.54 12.29 1.68
N PRO A 56 -14.69 11.94 1.10
CA PRO A 56 -15.19 10.57 1.04
C PRO A 56 -14.68 9.74 -0.12
N ALA A 57 -13.65 10.18 -0.83
CA ALA A 57 -13.08 9.39 -1.93
C ALA A 57 -12.60 8.00 -1.47
N LEU A 58 -12.71 7.04 -2.38
CA LEU A 58 -12.18 5.68 -2.27
C LEU A 58 -11.68 5.25 -3.67
N PRO A 59 -10.52 5.77 -4.08
CA PRO A 59 -10.03 5.64 -5.47
C PRO A 59 -9.88 4.20 -5.92
N ALA A 60 -9.44 3.30 -5.02
CA ALA A 60 -9.30 1.88 -5.31
C ALA A 60 -10.59 1.20 -5.80
N LEU A 61 -11.75 1.79 -5.50
CA LEU A 61 -13.05 1.31 -5.93
C LEU A 61 -13.76 2.28 -6.90
N GLY A 62 -13.04 3.23 -7.50
CA GLY A 62 -13.56 4.19 -8.46
C GLY A 62 -14.49 5.25 -7.86
N ARG A 63 -14.41 5.52 -6.54
CA ARG A 63 -15.17 6.61 -5.89
C ARG A 63 -14.26 7.82 -5.76
N THR A 64 -14.67 8.91 -6.41
CA THR A 64 -13.92 10.18 -6.44
C THR A 64 -14.82 11.35 -6.11
N THR A 65 -14.23 12.45 -5.65
CA THR A 65 -14.97 13.71 -5.45
C THR A 65 -14.38 14.75 -6.38
N MET A 66 -15.22 15.32 -7.24
CA MET A 66 -14.85 16.34 -8.22
C MET A 66 -15.84 17.51 -8.17
N ASP A 67 -15.33 18.72 -8.07
CA ASP A 67 -16.16 19.94 -7.95
C ASP A 67 -17.19 19.85 -6.81
N GLY A 68 -16.83 19.18 -5.72
CA GLY A 68 -17.68 18.91 -4.57
C GLY A 68 -18.77 17.86 -4.82
N VAL A 69 -18.74 17.16 -5.95
CA VAL A 69 -19.70 16.11 -6.32
C VAL A 69 -19.06 14.74 -6.19
N GLN A 70 -19.74 13.82 -5.50
CA GLN A 70 -19.28 12.44 -5.38
C GLN A 70 -19.63 11.64 -6.65
N CYS A 71 -18.62 10.95 -7.19
CA CYS A 71 -18.72 10.18 -8.42
C CYS A 71 -18.42 8.68 -8.20
N LEU A 72 -18.97 7.86 -9.06
CA LEU A 72 -18.68 6.43 -9.20
C LEU A 72 -18.17 6.16 -10.63
N ASN A 73 -16.91 5.78 -10.77
CA ASN A 73 -16.27 5.55 -12.08
C ASN A 73 -16.43 6.77 -13.03
N GLY A 74 -16.29 7.97 -12.51
CA GLY A 74 -16.41 9.22 -13.26
C GLY A 74 -17.84 9.69 -13.52
N VAL A 75 -18.86 8.98 -13.04
CA VAL A 75 -20.28 9.36 -13.16
C VAL A 75 -20.80 9.85 -11.81
N GLU A 76 -21.43 11.01 -11.78
CA GLU A 76 -22.10 11.54 -10.58
C GLU A 76 -23.06 10.50 -9.99
N ILE A 77 -23.05 10.28 -8.70
CA ILE A 77 -23.81 9.18 -8.07
C ILE A 77 -25.30 9.31 -8.32
N CYS A 78 -25.87 10.51 -8.29
CA CYS A 78 -27.29 10.74 -8.58
C CYS A 78 -27.68 10.40 -10.03
N LYS A 79 -26.73 10.25 -10.94
CA LYS A 79 -26.97 9.80 -12.33
C LYS A 79 -26.83 8.28 -12.49
N THR A 80 -26.46 7.57 -11.44
CA THR A 80 -26.32 6.12 -11.43
C THR A 80 -27.59 5.41 -10.93
N GLU A 81 -27.60 4.10 -10.94
CA GLU A 81 -28.66 3.27 -10.34
C GLU A 81 -28.87 3.49 -8.84
N LEU A 82 -27.86 4.05 -8.15
CA LEU A 82 -27.91 4.32 -6.71
C LEU A 82 -28.96 5.36 -6.32
N SER A 83 -29.32 6.27 -7.22
CA SER A 83 -30.43 7.22 -7.01
C SER A 83 -31.81 6.55 -7.00
N LYS A 84 -31.90 5.30 -7.51
CA LYS A 84 -33.13 4.51 -7.61
C LYS A 84 -33.17 3.35 -6.62
N ASP A 85 -32.20 3.28 -5.68
CA ASP A 85 -32.19 2.24 -4.65
C ASP A 85 -33.50 2.27 -3.85
N PRO A 86 -34.27 1.17 -3.76
CA PRO A 86 -35.60 1.17 -3.14
C PRO A 86 -35.56 1.34 -1.63
N LYS A 87 -34.41 1.14 -0.98
CA LYS A 87 -34.25 1.25 0.48
C LYS A 87 -33.56 2.54 0.90
N ASN A 88 -32.50 2.93 0.18
CA ASN A 88 -31.64 4.05 0.51
C ASN A 88 -31.25 4.82 -0.76
N PRO A 89 -32.19 5.49 -1.45
CA PRO A 89 -31.87 6.26 -2.65
C PRO A 89 -30.94 7.41 -2.31
N VAL A 90 -29.96 7.64 -3.16
CA VAL A 90 -29.07 8.81 -3.04
C VAL A 90 -29.75 9.99 -3.74
N MET A 91 -30.11 11.02 -2.97
CA MET A 91 -30.86 12.17 -3.44
C MET A 91 -29.98 13.42 -3.63
N GLU A 92 -28.79 13.43 -3.04
CA GLU A 92 -27.83 14.54 -3.14
C GLU A 92 -26.40 13.98 -3.16
N ASP A 93 -25.67 14.25 -4.20
CA ASP A 93 -24.27 13.89 -4.39
C ASP A 93 -23.31 15.08 -4.34
N ASN A 94 -23.85 16.31 -4.32
CA ASN A 94 -23.07 17.50 -4.04
C ASN A 94 -22.86 17.62 -2.52
N LEU A 95 -21.65 17.40 -2.08
CA LEU A 95 -21.31 17.28 -0.65
C LEU A 95 -21.44 18.61 0.10
N VAL A 96 -21.24 19.75 -0.58
CA VAL A 96 -21.45 21.08 0.02
C VAL A 96 -22.95 21.28 0.30
N LYS A 97 -23.82 20.97 -0.66
CA LYS A 97 -25.27 21.04 -0.47
C LYS A 97 -25.74 20.04 0.58
N LEU A 98 -25.17 18.83 0.59
CA LEU A 98 -25.50 17.81 1.57
C LEU A 98 -25.23 18.29 3.01
N LEU A 99 -24.06 18.85 3.27
CA LEU A 99 -23.72 19.41 4.59
C LEU A 99 -24.51 20.70 4.90
N GLY A 100 -24.80 21.53 3.90
CA GLY A 100 -25.62 22.72 4.05
C GLY A 100 -27.06 22.45 4.52
N GLN A 101 -27.53 21.20 4.53
CA GLN A 101 -28.82 20.81 5.11
C GLN A 101 -28.84 20.86 6.64
N VAL A 102 -27.67 20.79 7.30
CA VAL A 102 -27.52 20.65 8.76
C VAL A 102 -26.64 21.73 9.39
N TYR A 103 -25.83 22.42 8.58
CA TYR A 103 -24.95 23.48 9.04
C TYR A 103 -25.46 24.86 8.58
N GLU A 104 -25.56 25.82 9.51
CA GLU A 104 -25.88 27.25 9.21
C GLU A 104 -24.60 28.01 8.80
N GLU A 105 -23.44 27.55 9.27
CA GLU A 105 -22.14 28.13 8.93
C GLU A 105 -21.68 27.68 7.52
N PRO A 106 -20.82 28.48 6.86
CA PRO A 106 -20.37 28.18 5.51
C PRO A 106 -19.64 26.85 5.41
N VAL A 107 -20.03 26.02 4.45
CA VAL A 107 -19.32 24.83 4.01
C VAL A 107 -18.44 25.21 2.81
N LEU A 108 -17.14 25.15 2.98
CA LEU A 108 -16.17 25.58 1.97
C LEU A 108 -15.70 24.39 1.14
N LEU A 109 -15.62 24.59 -0.18
CA LEU A 109 -15.07 23.59 -1.10
C LEU A 109 -13.60 23.89 -1.38
N LYS A 110 -12.76 22.89 -1.27
CA LYS A 110 -11.39 22.86 -1.78
C LYS A 110 -11.36 22.00 -3.03
N TYR A 111 -11.18 22.68 -4.15
CA TYR A 111 -11.13 22.03 -5.46
C TYR A 111 -9.86 21.20 -5.63
N LEU A 112 -9.89 20.27 -6.54
CA LEU A 112 -8.74 19.37 -6.80
C LEU A 112 -7.43 20.14 -7.13
N PRO A 113 -7.44 21.24 -7.93
CA PRO A 113 -6.23 22.05 -8.12
C PRO A 113 -5.69 22.67 -6.83
N ASP A 114 -6.58 23.07 -5.91
CA ASP A 114 -6.19 23.62 -4.60
C ASP A 114 -5.50 22.53 -3.77
N VAL A 115 -6.12 21.34 -3.66
CA VAL A 115 -5.55 20.18 -2.93
C VAL A 115 -4.18 19.80 -3.46
N ARG A 116 -3.96 19.90 -4.76
CA ARG A 116 -2.67 19.58 -5.41
C ARG A 116 -1.65 20.72 -5.37
N SER A 117 -2.05 21.91 -4.91
CA SER A 117 -1.15 23.06 -4.76
C SER A 117 -0.12 22.82 -3.65
N GLN A 118 1.08 23.36 -3.83
CA GLN A 118 2.10 23.35 -2.76
C GLN A 118 1.72 24.23 -1.55
N SER A 119 0.85 25.22 -1.75
CA SER A 119 0.34 26.12 -0.71
C SER A 119 -1.04 25.71 -0.18
N PHE A 120 -1.42 24.43 -0.33
CA PHE A 120 -2.71 23.95 0.13
C PHE A 120 -2.88 24.15 1.65
N SER A 121 -3.98 24.85 2.02
CA SER A 121 -4.34 25.11 3.41
C SER A 121 -5.85 25.05 3.63
N LEU A 122 -6.27 24.93 4.89
CA LEU A 122 -7.67 24.89 5.32
C LEU A 122 -8.09 26.20 6.00
N ASP A 123 -7.61 27.32 5.47
CA ASP A 123 -7.92 28.65 5.99
C ASP A 123 -9.31 29.12 5.58
N GLY A 124 -9.87 30.03 6.39
CA GLY A 124 -11.08 30.81 6.08
C GLY A 124 -12.38 30.19 6.54
N GLY A 125 -12.35 29.03 7.25
CA GLY A 125 -13.56 28.40 7.76
C GLY A 125 -13.30 27.25 8.71
N ARG A 126 -14.40 26.59 9.08
CA ARG A 126 -14.42 25.44 9.98
C ARG A 126 -14.78 24.13 9.26
N ILE A 127 -15.65 24.19 8.26
CA ILE A 127 -16.19 23.03 7.58
C ILE A 127 -15.73 23.04 6.14
N PHE A 128 -15.03 21.98 5.76
CA PHE A 128 -14.48 21.82 4.41
C PHE A 128 -14.94 20.51 3.77
N VAL A 129 -15.35 20.61 2.52
CA VAL A 129 -15.41 19.52 1.57
C VAL A 129 -14.15 19.58 0.72
N CYS A 130 -13.45 18.48 0.54
CA CYS A 130 -12.24 18.44 -0.27
C CYS A 130 -12.39 17.44 -1.42
N ASP A 131 -12.07 17.88 -2.63
CA ASP A 131 -11.98 17.01 -3.79
C ASP A 131 -10.80 16.05 -3.66
N ALA A 132 -10.99 14.82 -4.14
CA ALA A 132 -9.94 13.82 -4.23
C ALA A 132 -10.25 12.76 -5.29
N GLU A 133 -9.28 12.43 -6.13
CA GLU A 133 -9.34 11.37 -7.13
C GLU A 133 -8.37 10.23 -6.85
N SER A 134 -7.35 10.47 -6.02
CA SER A 134 -6.28 9.53 -5.73
C SER A 134 -6.00 9.45 -4.23
N ASP A 135 -5.30 8.39 -3.83
CA ASP A 135 -4.79 8.26 -2.47
C ASP A 135 -3.78 9.37 -2.12
N ASP A 136 -3.03 9.87 -3.10
CA ASP A 136 -2.13 11.00 -2.89
C ASP A 136 -2.89 12.30 -2.57
N ASP A 137 -4.06 12.53 -3.17
CA ASP A 137 -4.91 13.67 -2.83
C ASP A 137 -5.40 13.55 -1.37
N LEU A 138 -5.85 12.37 -0.94
CA LEU A 138 -6.23 12.11 0.45
C LEU A 138 -5.07 12.32 1.43
N LYS A 139 -3.86 11.87 1.08
CA LYS A 139 -2.64 12.11 1.88
C LYS A 139 -2.32 13.59 2.01
N ARG A 140 -2.48 14.39 0.94
CA ARG A 140 -2.30 15.85 0.97
C ARG A 140 -3.30 16.52 1.89
N ILE A 141 -4.57 16.12 1.84
CA ILE A 141 -5.62 16.62 2.73
C ILE A 141 -5.28 16.33 4.19
N ILE A 142 -4.90 15.08 4.51
CA ILE A 142 -4.50 14.68 5.86
C ILE A 142 -3.26 15.46 6.33
N ALA A 143 -2.28 15.66 5.47
CA ALA A 143 -1.07 16.44 5.79
C ALA A 143 -1.40 17.90 6.10
N ALA A 144 -2.28 18.53 5.31
CA ALA A 144 -2.73 19.90 5.55
C ALA A 144 -3.48 20.04 6.89
N VAL A 145 -4.36 19.08 7.21
CA VAL A 145 -5.04 19.05 8.52
C VAL A 145 -4.04 18.93 9.67
N ARG A 146 -3.01 18.10 9.52
CA ARG A 146 -1.96 17.97 10.56
C ARG A 146 -1.14 19.25 10.73
N GLN A 147 -0.86 19.94 9.64
CA GLN A 147 -0.14 21.21 9.67
C GLN A 147 -0.98 22.32 10.28
N ASP A 148 -2.29 22.33 10.05
CA ASP A 148 -3.25 23.26 10.63
C ASP A 148 -3.29 23.16 12.16
N GLY A 149 -3.26 21.95 12.71
CA GLY A 149 -3.17 21.67 14.14
C GLY A 149 -4.47 21.83 14.93
N ARG A 150 -5.56 22.30 14.33
CA ARG A 150 -6.87 22.38 14.99
C ARG A 150 -7.40 20.99 15.33
N ARG A 151 -8.18 20.90 16.41
CA ARG A 151 -8.91 19.68 16.79
C ARG A 151 -9.90 19.31 15.69
N THR A 152 -9.66 18.22 14.98
CA THR A 152 -10.34 17.91 13.72
C THR A 152 -11.23 16.68 13.79
N LEU A 153 -12.45 16.78 13.28
CA LEU A 153 -13.28 15.66 12.87
C LEU A 153 -12.99 15.34 11.40
N TYR A 154 -12.34 14.21 11.18
CA TYR A 154 -12.18 13.66 9.84
C TYR A 154 -13.46 12.93 9.43
N VAL A 155 -13.95 13.21 8.24
CA VAL A 155 -15.12 12.54 7.68
C VAL A 155 -14.74 11.94 6.33
N GLY A 156 -14.88 10.63 6.20
CA GLY A 156 -14.51 9.96 4.96
C GLY A 156 -14.89 8.48 4.93
N THR A 157 -14.41 7.80 3.91
CA THR A 157 -14.59 6.36 3.72
C THR A 157 -13.42 5.58 4.35
N ALA A 158 -13.32 4.28 4.02
CA ALA A 158 -12.11 3.50 4.31
C ALA A 158 -10.86 4.17 3.73
N GLY A 159 -10.94 4.81 2.54
CA GLY A 159 -9.82 5.51 1.94
C GLY A 159 -9.19 6.58 2.84
N MET A 160 -10.00 7.38 3.55
CA MET A 160 -9.48 8.35 4.53
C MET A 160 -8.74 7.65 5.67
N ALA A 161 -9.33 6.60 6.25
CA ALA A 161 -8.74 5.87 7.36
C ALA A 161 -7.45 5.14 6.96
N ASP A 162 -7.44 4.48 5.80
CA ASP A 162 -6.29 3.73 5.29
C ASP A 162 -5.10 4.67 5.03
N ASN A 163 -5.33 5.80 4.36
CA ASN A 163 -4.29 6.80 4.10
C ASN A 163 -3.80 7.48 5.39
N MET A 164 -4.67 7.70 6.36
CA MET A 164 -4.26 8.21 7.67
C MET A 164 -3.36 7.22 8.40
N MET A 165 -3.71 5.92 8.41
CA MET A 165 -2.89 4.87 9.02
C MET A 165 -1.56 4.68 8.31
N GLU A 166 -1.52 4.83 7.00
CA GLU A 166 -0.29 4.77 6.22
C GLU A 166 0.67 5.92 6.59
N LEU A 167 0.14 7.13 6.75
CA LEU A 167 0.95 8.29 7.17
C LEU A 167 1.42 8.21 8.63
N GLU A 168 0.69 7.53 9.52
CA GLU A 168 1.11 7.31 10.92
C GLU A 168 2.21 6.25 11.04
N LYS A 169 2.07 5.20 10.29
CA LYS A 169 3.04 4.10 10.24
C LYS A 169 3.27 3.78 8.76
N PRO A 170 4.23 4.44 8.11
CA PRO A 170 4.56 4.13 6.74
C PRO A 170 4.73 2.62 6.57
N THR A 171 4.14 2.07 5.53
CA THR A 171 4.34 0.66 5.21
C THR A 171 5.79 0.49 4.80
N LEU A 172 6.52 -0.38 5.51
CA LEU A 172 7.88 -0.72 5.14
C LEU A 172 7.92 -1.21 3.69
N PRO A 173 9.01 -0.96 2.95
CA PRO A 173 9.14 -1.48 1.59
C PRO A 173 9.14 -3.01 1.58
N SER A 174 8.72 -3.59 0.49
CA SER A 174 8.85 -5.02 0.24
C SER A 174 10.18 -5.35 -0.45
N PHE A 175 10.73 -6.52 -0.16
CA PHE A 175 11.99 -6.98 -0.72
C PHE A 175 11.78 -8.22 -1.58
N GLY A 176 12.18 -8.18 -2.84
CA GLY A 176 12.17 -9.31 -3.77
C GLY A 176 13.55 -9.94 -3.92
N VAL A 177 13.62 -11.28 -3.98
CA VAL A 177 14.86 -12.01 -4.27
C VAL A 177 14.61 -13.01 -5.40
N VAL A 178 15.30 -12.82 -6.52
CA VAL A 178 15.05 -13.55 -7.76
C VAL A 178 16.38 -14.06 -8.34
N ALA A 179 16.61 -15.37 -8.25
CA ALA A 179 17.83 -15.99 -8.79
C ALA A 179 17.54 -17.00 -9.91
N ARG A 180 16.26 -17.24 -10.23
CA ARG A 180 15.86 -18.27 -11.18
C ARG A 180 15.66 -17.73 -12.59
N ILE A 181 16.23 -18.44 -13.55
CA ILE A 181 16.06 -18.17 -14.99
C ILE A 181 14.82 -18.88 -15.51
N SER A 182 13.74 -18.11 -15.83
CA SER A 182 12.59 -18.59 -16.58
C SER A 182 11.98 -17.44 -17.38
N SER A 183 11.33 -17.74 -18.53
CA SER A 183 10.66 -16.70 -19.34
C SER A 183 9.60 -15.96 -18.54
N VAL A 184 8.82 -16.68 -17.75
CA VAL A 184 7.76 -16.11 -16.92
C VAL A 184 8.35 -15.19 -15.85
N ALA A 185 9.44 -15.60 -15.17
CA ALA A 185 10.10 -14.73 -14.18
C ALA A 185 10.69 -13.48 -14.84
N ASN A 186 11.28 -13.60 -16.01
CA ASN A 186 11.80 -12.47 -16.78
C ASN A 186 10.72 -11.45 -17.11
N GLU A 187 9.58 -11.87 -17.69
CA GLU A 187 8.43 -10.98 -17.97
C GLU A 187 7.92 -10.28 -16.71
N GLN A 188 7.86 -10.99 -15.58
CA GLN A 188 7.49 -10.43 -14.28
C GLN A 188 8.49 -9.38 -13.78
N MET A 189 9.78 -9.58 -13.98
CA MET A 189 10.80 -8.59 -13.60
C MET A 189 10.72 -7.33 -14.46
N HIS A 190 10.51 -7.47 -15.76
CA HIS A 190 10.27 -6.32 -16.64
C HIS A 190 8.98 -5.56 -16.27
N TYR A 191 7.92 -6.28 -15.87
CA TYR A 191 6.71 -5.65 -15.34
C TYR A 191 7.01 -4.85 -14.07
N CYS A 192 7.72 -5.45 -13.10
CA CYS A 192 8.09 -4.78 -11.85
C CYS A 192 8.92 -3.51 -12.12
N GLU A 193 9.87 -3.55 -13.03
CA GLU A 193 10.68 -2.37 -13.38
C GLU A 193 9.79 -1.25 -13.96
N ARG A 194 8.90 -1.56 -14.90
CA ARG A 194 7.92 -0.59 -15.42
C ARG A 194 6.97 -0.06 -14.35
N ALA A 195 6.65 -0.87 -13.35
CA ALA A 195 5.83 -0.48 -12.20
C ALA A 195 6.57 0.33 -11.12
N GLY A 196 7.86 0.65 -11.33
CA GLY A 196 8.64 1.54 -10.47
C GLY A 196 9.41 0.86 -9.34
N TYR A 197 9.48 -0.48 -9.31
CA TYR A 197 10.34 -1.20 -8.37
C TYR A 197 11.82 -0.89 -8.63
N ALA A 198 12.62 -0.79 -7.57
CA ALA A 198 14.06 -0.67 -7.70
C ALA A 198 14.67 -2.03 -8.04
N MET A 199 15.41 -2.11 -9.14
CA MET A 199 16.01 -3.35 -9.62
C MET A 199 17.51 -3.33 -9.33
N VAL A 200 17.99 -4.28 -8.52
CA VAL A 200 19.43 -4.49 -8.26
C VAL A 200 19.87 -5.74 -8.99
N LYS A 201 20.45 -5.53 -10.17
CA LYS A 201 20.88 -6.60 -11.10
C LYS A 201 22.31 -7.05 -10.76
N VAL A 202 22.44 -8.23 -10.18
CA VAL A 202 23.70 -8.80 -9.71
C VAL A 202 24.42 -9.50 -10.87
N PRO A 203 25.60 -9.05 -11.31
CA PRO A 203 26.29 -9.59 -12.47
C PRO A 203 27.03 -10.88 -12.10
N VAL A 204 26.40 -12.02 -12.35
CA VAL A 204 26.90 -13.35 -11.93
C VAL A 204 28.31 -13.64 -12.47
N ALA A 205 28.53 -13.43 -13.77
CA ALA A 205 29.84 -13.69 -14.39
C ALA A 205 30.98 -12.86 -13.76
N GLN A 206 30.70 -11.57 -13.51
CA GLN A 206 31.71 -10.66 -12.93
C GLN A 206 31.99 -10.99 -11.45
N LEU A 207 31.00 -11.48 -10.71
CA LEU A 207 31.22 -11.93 -9.34
C LEU A 207 32.00 -13.23 -9.30
N MET A 208 31.78 -14.17 -10.23
CA MET A 208 32.55 -15.43 -10.32
C MET A 208 34.00 -15.17 -10.70
N THR A 209 34.29 -14.20 -11.56
CA THR A 209 35.65 -13.81 -11.96
C THR A 209 36.33 -12.84 -10.98
N GLY A 210 35.60 -12.37 -9.94
CA GLY A 210 36.13 -11.43 -8.95
C GLY A 210 36.30 -10.00 -9.47
N THR A 211 35.72 -9.67 -10.63
CA THR A 211 35.73 -8.30 -11.22
C THR A 211 34.65 -7.39 -10.67
N ALA A 212 33.64 -7.94 -9.97
CA ALA A 212 32.65 -7.22 -9.19
C ALA A 212 32.62 -7.72 -7.75
N ARG A 213 32.09 -6.93 -6.82
CA ARG A 213 31.98 -7.29 -5.40
C ARG A 213 30.53 -7.39 -4.96
N PRO A 214 30.13 -8.45 -4.25
CA PRO A 214 28.76 -8.64 -3.76
C PRO A 214 28.27 -7.49 -2.88
N GLU A 215 29.18 -6.88 -2.08
CA GLU A 215 28.87 -5.80 -1.14
C GLU A 215 28.29 -4.57 -1.83
N GLU A 216 28.73 -4.26 -3.05
CA GLU A 216 28.24 -3.11 -3.82
C GLU A 216 26.75 -3.24 -4.13
N TYR A 217 26.30 -4.42 -4.53
CA TYR A 217 24.90 -4.72 -4.88
C TYR A 217 24.03 -4.86 -3.62
N ARG A 218 24.57 -5.45 -2.55
CA ARG A 218 23.92 -5.48 -1.24
C ARG A 218 23.66 -4.06 -0.74
N ASP A 219 24.66 -3.19 -0.75
CA ASP A 219 24.55 -1.82 -0.25
C ASP A 219 23.59 -1.00 -1.08
N MET A 220 23.56 -1.18 -2.39
CA MET A 220 22.57 -0.58 -3.29
C MET A 220 21.13 -1.01 -2.93
N ALA A 221 20.92 -2.30 -2.65
CA ALA A 221 19.60 -2.79 -2.22
C ALA A 221 19.18 -2.19 -0.87
N VAL A 222 20.09 -2.10 0.08
CA VAL A 222 19.88 -1.46 1.39
C VAL A 222 19.52 0.02 1.24
N GLU A 223 20.22 0.75 0.38
CA GLU A 223 19.96 2.17 0.12
C GLU A 223 18.54 2.39 -0.45
N TYR A 224 18.16 1.60 -1.46
CA TYR A 224 16.81 1.69 -2.03
C TYR A 224 15.72 1.37 -1.00
N LEU A 225 15.89 0.32 -0.22
CA LEU A 225 14.94 -0.05 0.83
C LEU A 225 14.86 1.03 1.92
N LYS A 226 15.98 1.58 2.37
CA LYS A 226 16.01 2.69 3.34
C LYS A 226 15.34 3.96 2.82
N SER A 227 15.36 4.17 1.51
CA SER A 227 14.62 5.27 0.87
C SER A 227 13.11 5.01 0.73
N GLY A 228 12.61 3.86 1.22
CA GLY A 228 11.19 3.47 1.16
C GLY A 228 10.77 2.82 -0.16
N ARG A 229 11.70 2.50 -1.05
CA ARG A 229 11.41 1.90 -2.36
C ARG A 229 11.29 0.38 -2.26
N ASP A 230 10.21 -0.18 -2.80
CA ASP A 230 10.11 -1.62 -3.04
C ASP A 230 11.26 -2.06 -3.96
N THR A 231 12.05 -3.04 -3.53
CA THR A 231 13.33 -3.36 -4.18
C THR A 231 13.42 -4.85 -4.50
N ILE A 232 13.95 -5.17 -5.68
CA ILE A 232 14.20 -6.54 -6.12
C ILE A 232 15.68 -6.73 -6.35
N LEU A 233 16.31 -7.63 -5.57
CA LEU A 233 17.65 -8.15 -5.78
C LEU A 233 17.53 -9.37 -6.70
N LEU A 234 18.14 -9.32 -7.88
CA LEU A 234 18.03 -10.38 -8.86
C LEU A 234 19.36 -10.60 -9.58
N THR A 235 19.58 -11.83 -10.06
CA THR A 235 20.70 -12.07 -10.97
C THR A 235 20.45 -11.38 -12.31
N ASP A 236 21.49 -10.87 -12.96
CA ASP A 236 21.41 -10.32 -14.30
C ASP A 236 20.81 -11.31 -15.31
N THR A 237 21.16 -12.59 -15.19
CA THR A 237 20.64 -13.69 -15.99
C THR A 237 19.14 -13.97 -15.76
N ALA A 238 18.58 -13.60 -14.61
CA ALA A 238 17.14 -13.68 -14.37
C ALA A 238 16.36 -12.53 -15.05
N TYR A 239 17.04 -11.41 -15.32
CA TYR A 239 16.49 -10.27 -16.01
C TYR A 239 16.70 -10.32 -17.52
N ASP A 240 17.92 -10.72 -17.96
CA ASP A 240 18.28 -10.85 -19.38
C ASP A 240 18.74 -12.28 -19.68
N ARG A 241 17.94 -12.98 -20.47
CA ARG A 241 18.19 -14.38 -20.82
C ARG A 241 19.38 -14.58 -21.75
N GLU A 242 19.78 -13.56 -22.49
CA GLU A 242 20.96 -13.62 -23.39
C GLU A 242 22.26 -13.80 -22.59
N LEU A 243 22.26 -13.45 -21.30
CA LEU A 243 23.40 -13.59 -20.40
C LEU A 243 23.57 -15.00 -19.81
N ILE A 244 22.78 -15.99 -20.21
CA ILE A 244 22.81 -17.35 -19.65
C ILE A 244 24.07 -18.13 -20.04
N GLU A 245 24.65 -17.86 -21.20
CA GLU A 245 25.82 -18.58 -21.70
C GLU A 245 27.11 -18.01 -21.09
N LEU A 246 27.49 -18.53 -19.94
CA LEU A 246 28.81 -18.27 -19.35
C LEU A 246 29.88 -19.03 -20.12
N SER A 247 30.98 -18.37 -20.45
CA SER A 247 32.18 -19.03 -20.98
C SER A 247 32.80 -19.98 -19.97
N GLN A 248 33.70 -20.87 -20.39
CA GLN A 248 34.40 -21.77 -19.46
C GLN A 248 35.30 -21.02 -18.46
N GLU A 249 35.86 -19.87 -18.87
CA GLU A 249 36.63 -18.98 -18.01
C GLU A 249 35.74 -18.31 -16.96
N GLU A 250 34.55 -17.81 -17.36
CA GLU A 250 33.58 -17.22 -16.45
C GLU A 250 33.01 -18.22 -15.43
N LYS A 251 32.89 -19.49 -15.81
CA LYS A 251 32.50 -20.56 -14.88
C LYS A 251 33.60 -20.91 -13.88
N SER A 252 34.82 -20.40 -14.04
CA SER A 252 35.96 -20.72 -13.17
C SER A 252 36.21 -22.22 -13.01
N GLY A 253 35.97 -23.02 -14.08
CA GLY A 253 36.08 -24.45 -14.09
C GLY A 253 34.93 -25.25 -13.47
N MET A 254 33.88 -24.58 -12.97
CA MET A 254 32.69 -25.21 -12.37
C MET A 254 31.77 -25.80 -13.44
N ASP A 255 31.07 -26.87 -13.09
CA ASP A 255 29.94 -27.34 -13.89
C ASP A 255 28.66 -26.50 -13.66
N LEU A 256 27.60 -26.75 -14.44
CA LEU A 256 26.37 -25.99 -14.34
C LEU A 256 25.66 -26.14 -12.98
N THR A 257 25.82 -27.26 -12.31
CA THR A 257 25.25 -27.53 -10.99
C THR A 257 25.99 -26.71 -9.93
N GLU A 258 27.32 -26.74 -10.00
CA GLU A 258 28.21 -25.99 -9.11
C GLU A 258 28.00 -24.47 -9.26
N VAL A 259 27.80 -23.97 -10.49
CA VAL A 259 27.42 -22.56 -10.75
C VAL A 259 26.06 -22.24 -10.11
N GLY A 260 25.08 -23.14 -10.26
CA GLY A 260 23.77 -22.96 -9.63
C GLY A 260 23.84 -22.88 -8.10
N ASP A 261 24.65 -23.73 -7.50
CA ASP A 261 24.86 -23.76 -6.04
C ASP A 261 25.61 -22.52 -5.55
N TYR A 262 26.61 -22.06 -6.30
CA TYR A 262 27.31 -20.81 -6.01
C TYR A 262 26.35 -19.61 -6.03
N VAL A 263 25.57 -19.47 -7.11
CA VAL A 263 24.59 -18.35 -7.25
C VAL A 263 23.54 -18.38 -6.12
N ARG A 264 23.03 -19.58 -5.79
CA ARG A 264 22.05 -19.74 -4.69
C ARG A 264 22.64 -19.29 -3.36
N SER A 265 23.85 -19.76 -3.05
CA SER A 265 24.56 -19.40 -1.80
C SER A 265 24.86 -17.91 -1.74
N LEU A 266 25.32 -17.31 -2.84
CA LEU A 266 25.64 -15.90 -2.94
C LEU A 266 24.42 -15.02 -2.72
N ILE A 267 23.35 -15.23 -3.48
CA ILE A 267 22.12 -14.46 -3.39
C ILE A 267 21.44 -14.62 -2.04
N GLY A 268 21.43 -15.86 -1.49
CA GLY A 268 20.86 -16.12 -0.16
C GLY A 268 21.62 -15.39 0.96
N ARG A 269 22.94 -15.33 0.90
CA ARG A 269 23.78 -14.58 1.84
C ARG A 269 23.55 -13.07 1.71
N MET A 270 23.58 -12.55 0.49
CA MET A 270 23.30 -11.12 0.24
C MET A 270 21.90 -10.71 0.75
N ALA A 271 20.90 -11.55 0.51
CA ALA A 271 19.54 -11.30 0.99
C ALA A 271 19.49 -11.24 2.52
N LYS A 272 20.18 -12.16 3.22
CA LYS A 272 20.30 -12.12 4.68
C LYS A 272 20.97 -10.84 5.16
N GLU A 273 22.09 -10.45 4.57
CA GLU A 273 22.83 -9.23 4.94
C GLU A 273 21.98 -7.96 4.72
N VAL A 274 21.13 -7.92 3.69
CA VAL A 274 20.15 -6.87 3.48
C VAL A 274 19.15 -6.84 4.64
N LEU A 275 18.57 -7.99 5.01
CA LEU A 275 17.60 -8.10 6.11
C LEU A 275 18.21 -7.77 7.47
N ASP A 276 19.50 -8.02 7.68
CA ASP A 276 20.23 -7.61 8.89
C ASP A 276 20.41 -6.07 8.97
N SER A 277 20.31 -5.37 7.83
CA SER A 277 20.64 -3.94 7.68
C SER A 277 19.42 -3.01 7.58
N VAL A 278 18.24 -3.55 7.22
CA VAL A 278 17.02 -2.76 7.02
C VAL A 278 15.76 -3.60 7.27
N GLU A 279 14.78 -2.99 7.93
CA GLU A 279 13.46 -3.61 8.11
C GLU A 279 12.64 -3.53 6.83
N VAL A 280 11.93 -4.62 6.53
CA VAL A 280 11.03 -4.73 5.37
C VAL A 280 9.65 -5.25 5.79
N SER A 281 8.63 -4.98 5.00
CA SER A 281 7.27 -5.52 5.24
C SER A 281 7.19 -7.04 5.06
N GLY A 282 8.13 -7.60 4.31
CA GLY A 282 8.30 -9.02 4.04
C GLY A 282 9.07 -9.25 2.75
N VAL A 283 9.27 -10.52 2.40
CA VAL A 283 10.13 -10.93 1.29
C VAL A 283 9.35 -11.75 0.26
N TYR A 284 9.54 -11.43 -1.01
CA TYR A 284 9.09 -12.23 -2.16
C TYR A 284 10.27 -13.04 -2.70
N LEU A 285 10.07 -14.34 -2.85
CA LEU A 285 11.07 -15.26 -3.38
C LEU A 285 10.52 -16.01 -4.61
N THR A 286 11.31 -16.11 -5.65
CA THR A 286 10.99 -16.98 -6.78
C THR A 286 12.01 -18.11 -6.92
N GLY A 287 11.46 -19.35 -7.02
CA GLY A 287 12.24 -20.59 -7.08
C GLY A 287 12.39 -21.25 -5.70
N GLY A 288 12.12 -22.57 -5.64
CA GLY A 288 12.23 -23.35 -4.40
C GLY A 288 13.65 -23.34 -3.81
N ASP A 289 14.66 -23.44 -4.68
CA ASP A 289 16.06 -23.44 -4.25
C ASP A 289 16.48 -22.09 -3.64
N THR A 290 16.02 -20.97 -4.22
CA THR A 290 16.26 -19.62 -3.67
C THR A 290 15.59 -19.45 -2.32
N ALA A 291 14.36 -19.95 -2.18
CA ALA A 291 13.60 -19.90 -0.93
C ALA A 291 14.30 -20.75 0.16
N LEU A 292 14.70 -21.98 -0.18
CA LEU A 292 15.41 -22.85 0.75
C LEU A 292 16.74 -22.22 1.17
N GLY A 293 17.53 -21.73 0.21
CA GLY A 293 18.82 -21.09 0.49
C GLY A 293 18.66 -19.89 1.44
N MET A 294 17.65 -19.05 1.25
CA MET A 294 17.38 -17.92 2.14
C MET A 294 16.95 -18.39 3.53
N LEU A 295 15.97 -19.31 3.64
CA LEU A 295 15.48 -19.83 4.92
C LEU A 295 16.61 -20.48 5.75
N MET A 296 17.51 -21.20 5.11
CA MET A 296 18.70 -21.76 5.77
C MET A 296 19.64 -20.66 6.29
N ASN A 297 19.89 -19.61 5.51
CA ASN A 297 20.77 -18.50 5.91
C ASN A 297 20.21 -17.68 7.09
N ILE A 298 18.88 -17.55 7.23
CA ILE A 298 18.25 -16.87 8.37
C ILE A 298 18.03 -17.81 9.57
N GLY A 299 18.36 -19.09 9.44
CA GLY A 299 18.21 -20.08 10.51
C GLY A 299 16.75 -20.39 10.84
N ALA A 300 15.84 -20.35 9.87
CA ALA A 300 14.44 -20.64 10.09
C ALA A 300 14.20 -22.11 10.39
N ASP A 301 13.38 -22.40 11.41
CA ASP A 301 12.95 -23.77 11.76
C ASP A 301 11.78 -24.25 10.90
N GLY A 302 11.03 -23.32 10.31
CA GLY A 302 9.87 -23.61 9.48
C GLY A 302 9.09 -22.37 9.07
N SER A 303 7.88 -22.57 8.60
CA SER A 303 6.96 -21.48 8.26
C SER A 303 5.50 -21.86 8.55
N GLU A 304 4.69 -20.85 8.88
CA GLU A 304 3.25 -20.94 9.06
C GLU A 304 2.55 -20.37 7.83
N ILE A 305 1.67 -21.15 7.20
CA ILE A 305 0.89 -20.69 6.06
C ILE A 305 -0.19 -19.71 6.58
N LEU A 306 -0.19 -18.49 6.08
CA LEU A 306 -1.18 -17.47 6.40
C LEU A 306 -2.32 -17.46 5.38
N ALA A 307 -2.00 -17.56 4.08
CA ALA A 307 -2.96 -17.58 3.00
C ALA A 307 -2.37 -18.13 1.70
N GLU A 308 -3.21 -18.49 0.77
CA GLU A 308 -2.86 -18.63 -0.64
C GLU A 308 -3.30 -17.34 -1.37
N ILE A 309 -2.34 -16.55 -1.84
CA ILE A 309 -2.61 -15.24 -2.47
C ILE A 309 -2.85 -15.33 -3.98
N LEU A 310 -2.31 -16.36 -4.60
CA LEU A 310 -2.58 -16.83 -5.97
C LEU A 310 -2.48 -18.34 -5.95
N VAL A 311 -3.06 -19.02 -6.93
CA VAL A 311 -2.97 -20.48 -7.02
C VAL A 311 -1.51 -20.94 -7.01
N GLY A 312 -1.13 -21.74 -6.00
CA GLY A 312 0.23 -22.23 -5.82
C GLY A 312 1.22 -21.16 -5.31
N VAL A 313 0.76 -20.01 -4.81
CA VAL A 313 1.61 -18.94 -4.26
C VAL A 313 1.19 -18.64 -2.82
N PRO A 314 1.78 -19.35 -1.84
CA PRO A 314 1.48 -19.13 -0.43
C PRO A 314 2.14 -17.85 0.11
N LEU A 315 1.41 -17.14 0.95
CA LEU A 315 1.94 -16.18 1.91
C LEU A 315 2.14 -16.91 3.23
N VAL A 316 3.36 -16.89 3.74
CA VAL A 316 3.73 -17.57 4.97
C VAL A 316 4.37 -16.61 5.96
N ARG A 317 4.45 -17.03 7.22
CA ARG A 317 5.21 -16.38 8.28
C ARG A 317 6.36 -17.26 8.69
N VAL A 318 7.57 -16.72 8.72
CA VAL A 318 8.77 -17.43 9.17
C VAL A 318 8.66 -17.78 10.66
N LYS A 319 9.03 -19.02 11.02
CA LYS A 319 9.12 -19.50 12.40
C LYS A 319 10.59 -19.81 12.72
N GLY A 320 11.04 -19.29 13.85
CA GLY A 320 12.41 -19.44 14.32
C GLY A 320 13.44 -18.59 13.56
N GLY A 321 14.68 -18.64 14.05
CA GLY A 321 15.81 -17.93 13.46
C GLY A 321 15.79 -16.41 13.66
N ALA A 322 16.70 -15.73 12.96
CA ALA A 322 16.91 -14.28 13.10
C ALA A 322 15.76 -13.42 12.56
N CYS A 323 14.94 -14.00 11.68
CA CYS A 323 13.84 -13.31 11.02
C CYS A 323 12.46 -13.90 11.42
N GLU A 324 12.29 -14.37 12.66
CA GLU A 324 11.00 -14.87 13.13
C GLU A 324 9.91 -13.82 12.95
N GLY A 325 8.74 -14.23 12.45
CA GLY A 325 7.61 -13.35 12.20
C GLY A 325 7.62 -12.66 10.83
N LEU A 326 8.74 -12.71 10.08
CA LEU A 326 8.84 -12.13 8.75
C LEU A 326 7.82 -12.77 7.80
N LYS A 327 7.06 -11.94 7.08
CA LYS A 327 6.18 -12.42 6.00
C LYS A 327 7.02 -12.83 4.80
N LEU A 328 6.67 -13.96 4.21
CA LEU A 328 7.36 -14.49 3.05
C LEU A 328 6.34 -14.97 2.02
N VAL A 329 6.54 -14.61 0.76
CA VAL A 329 5.83 -15.21 -0.37
C VAL A 329 6.82 -16.00 -1.19
N THR A 330 6.51 -17.29 -1.42
CA THR A 330 7.29 -18.14 -2.30
C THR A 330 6.49 -18.49 -3.55
N LYS A 331 7.11 -18.38 -4.72
CA LYS A 331 6.48 -18.68 -6.00
C LYS A 331 7.37 -19.59 -6.84
N ALA A 332 6.80 -20.66 -7.38
CA ALA A 332 7.51 -21.46 -8.40
C ALA A 332 7.71 -20.63 -9.67
N GLY A 333 8.90 -20.73 -10.28
CA GLY A 333 9.34 -19.83 -11.35
C GLY A 333 8.42 -19.75 -12.56
N ALA A 334 7.65 -20.81 -12.87
CA ALA A 334 6.80 -20.90 -14.06
C ALA A 334 5.35 -20.48 -13.84
N PHE A 335 4.98 -19.99 -12.65
CA PHE A 335 3.60 -19.67 -12.30
C PHE A 335 3.29 -18.17 -12.38
N GLY A 336 2.00 -17.89 -12.63
CA GLY A 336 1.40 -16.54 -12.56
C GLY A 336 1.54 -15.71 -13.84
N THR A 337 0.73 -14.69 -13.91
CA THR A 337 0.71 -13.66 -14.97
C THR A 337 1.93 -12.73 -14.85
N GLU A 338 2.12 -11.84 -15.81
CA GLU A 338 3.24 -10.88 -15.82
C GLU A 338 3.29 -9.97 -14.59
N ASP A 339 2.15 -9.69 -13.96
CA ASP A 339 2.02 -8.83 -12.78
C ASP A 339 2.13 -9.60 -11.44
N ALA A 340 2.23 -10.94 -11.46
CA ALA A 340 2.14 -11.78 -10.27
C ALA A 340 3.19 -11.45 -9.19
N ALA A 341 4.41 -11.10 -9.58
CA ALA A 341 5.46 -10.69 -8.64
C ALA A 341 5.11 -9.37 -7.95
N ALA A 342 4.68 -8.36 -8.71
CA ALA A 342 4.25 -7.08 -8.18
C ALA A 342 3.01 -7.22 -7.29
N PHE A 343 2.04 -8.06 -7.68
CA PHE A 343 0.88 -8.39 -6.87
C PHE A 343 1.28 -9.02 -5.53
N ALA A 344 2.17 -10.02 -5.55
CA ALA A 344 2.65 -10.69 -4.35
C ALA A 344 3.37 -9.71 -3.40
N MET A 345 4.22 -8.85 -3.93
CA MET A 345 4.94 -7.83 -3.15
C MET A 345 3.98 -6.79 -2.54
N ARG A 346 2.90 -6.41 -3.23
CA ARG A 346 1.84 -5.58 -2.64
C ARG A 346 1.10 -6.31 -1.52
N LYS A 347 0.76 -7.60 -1.71
CA LYS A 347 0.07 -8.42 -0.69
C LYS A 347 0.88 -8.58 0.60
N ILE A 348 2.19 -8.69 0.52
CA ILE A 348 3.09 -8.71 1.68
C ILE A 348 2.90 -7.45 2.54
N LYS A 349 2.67 -6.29 1.93
CA LYS A 349 2.53 -4.98 2.60
C LYS A 349 1.17 -4.79 3.28
N GLU A 350 0.15 -5.58 2.94
CA GLU A 350 -1.18 -5.46 3.53
C GLU A 350 -1.15 -5.72 5.04
N ARG A 351 -1.74 -4.81 5.82
CA ARG A 351 -1.76 -4.83 7.29
C ARG A 351 -2.96 -5.58 7.88
N GLY A 352 -3.83 -6.13 7.07
CA GLY A 352 -4.94 -6.94 7.52
C GLY A 352 -4.45 -8.33 7.92
N GLY A 353 -4.79 -8.78 9.13
CA GLY A 353 -4.72 -10.20 9.45
C GLY A 353 -5.68 -10.94 8.51
N ILE A 354 -5.15 -11.91 7.78
CA ILE A 354 -5.95 -12.97 7.16
C ILE A 354 -6.30 -13.94 8.25
#